data_515e006924d732e4961f6be8216f9630
#
_entry.id   515e006924d732e4961f6be8216f9630
#
_cell.length_a   1.000
_cell.length_b   1.000
_cell.length_c   1.000
_cell.angle_alpha   90.00
_cell.angle_beta   90.00
_cell.angle_gamma   90.00
#
_symmetry.space_group_name_H-M   'P 1'
#
loop_
_entity.id
_entity.type
_entity.pdbx_description
1 polymer ?
#
loop_
_entity_poly.entity_id
_entity_poly.type
_entity_poly.pdbx_seq_one_letter_code
_entity_poly.pdbx_strand_id
1 'polypeptide(L)'
;MKPSNLALAFKKCRQENRPALLTYAVAGDPNKKKSFEILKAISSHADICEIGVGHNCNTGDGKQIQDSTYRAIKNGIKIKDIFKIVEKFKKIKNAKPCILMGYYNSVVQYGENRFIKKCKQVGVDGLIIVDLPWPENKNFSKKCKKNSINFVQLVSPTTSNYRMKKIVKDSHDMIYYISMLSTTGGKLKVSSKEILKNYNRIKKINKLKNIVIGFGITSKTIASLKKVDGLVVGSAICKEISKSLINRQNPVTNVSKIVSKLKNKIS
;
A
#
# COMPACT_ATOMS: atom_id res chain seq x y z
N MET A 1 18.94 14.55 8.87
CA MET A 1 18.58 13.11 8.85
C MET A 1 18.69 12.58 7.42
N LYS A 2 19.19 11.36 7.23
CA LYS A 2 19.17 10.71 5.91
C LYS A 2 17.70 10.54 5.43
N PRO A 3 17.42 10.80 4.14
CA PRO A 3 16.07 10.57 3.60
C PRO A 3 15.69 9.09 3.70
N SER A 4 14.41 8.82 3.93
CA SER A 4 13.90 7.44 3.97
C SER A 4 13.93 6.80 2.58
N ASN A 5 13.93 5.46 2.50
CA ASN A 5 13.85 4.75 1.22
C ASN A 5 12.56 5.11 0.45
N LEU A 6 11.46 5.37 1.15
CA LEU A 6 10.22 5.86 0.52
C LEU A 6 10.42 7.25 -0.10
N ALA A 7 11.03 8.18 0.63
CA ALA A 7 11.33 9.52 0.11
C ALA A 7 12.27 9.48 -1.11
N LEU A 8 13.26 8.59 -1.11
CA LEU A 8 14.17 8.37 -2.25
C LEU A 8 13.42 7.82 -3.47
N ALA A 9 12.51 6.85 -3.28
CA ALA A 9 11.70 6.32 -4.38
C ALA A 9 10.83 7.40 -5.02
N PHE A 10 10.13 8.22 -4.22
CA PHE A 10 9.35 9.36 -4.73
C PHE A 10 10.23 10.41 -5.43
N LYS A 11 11.42 10.72 -4.87
CA LYS A 11 12.36 11.65 -5.50
C LYS A 11 12.76 11.16 -6.89
N LYS A 12 13.11 9.88 -7.04
CA LYS A 12 13.44 9.26 -8.33
C LYS A 12 12.28 9.40 -9.32
N CYS A 13 11.05 9.07 -8.92
CA CYS A 13 9.88 9.18 -9.80
C CYS A 13 9.64 10.62 -10.27
N ARG A 14 9.82 11.61 -9.38
CA ARG A 14 9.72 13.04 -9.76
C ARG A 14 10.80 13.45 -10.76
N GLN A 15 12.03 12.96 -10.64
CA GLN A 15 13.10 13.20 -11.61
C GLN A 15 12.78 12.59 -12.98
N GLU A 16 12.02 11.50 -13.00
CA GLU A 16 11.52 10.84 -14.20
C GLU A 16 10.18 11.44 -14.69
N ASN A 17 9.70 12.54 -14.11
CA ASN A 17 8.45 13.24 -14.46
C ASN A 17 7.20 12.35 -14.47
N ARG A 18 7.12 11.38 -13.57
CA ARG A 18 6.01 10.45 -13.44
C ARG A 18 5.60 10.19 -11.99
N PRO A 19 4.37 9.74 -11.73
CA PRO A 19 3.99 9.25 -10.42
C PRO A 19 4.72 7.96 -10.05
N ALA A 20 4.89 7.72 -8.75
CA ALA A 20 5.31 6.42 -8.25
C ALA A 20 4.20 5.38 -8.47
N LEU A 21 4.55 4.19 -8.95
CA LEU A 21 3.64 3.05 -8.98
C LEU A 21 3.82 2.23 -7.70
N LEU A 22 2.78 2.18 -6.88
CA LEU A 22 2.72 1.32 -5.71
C LEU A 22 1.85 0.09 -6.06
N THR A 23 2.30 -1.09 -5.63
CA THR A 23 1.56 -2.34 -5.85
C THR A 23 1.21 -2.96 -4.52
N TYR A 24 -0.04 -3.41 -4.35
CA TYR A 24 -0.49 -4.13 -3.18
C TYR A 24 -0.79 -5.59 -3.51
N ALA A 25 -0.26 -6.51 -2.70
CA ALA A 25 -0.62 -7.92 -2.74
C ALA A 25 -0.67 -8.49 -1.32
N VAL A 26 -1.61 -9.41 -1.07
CA VAL A 26 -1.75 -10.06 0.24
C VAL A 26 -0.67 -11.11 0.42
N ALA A 27 0.08 -11.02 1.52
CA ALA A 27 1.08 -12.03 1.86
C ALA A 27 0.42 -13.39 2.10
N GLY A 28 0.95 -14.43 1.44
CA GLY A 28 0.42 -15.80 1.54
C GLY A 28 -0.62 -16.15 0.50
N ASP A 29 -1.03 -15.25 -0.40
CA ASP A 29 -1.98 -15.53 -1.48
C ASP A 29 -1.24 -15.89 -2.80
N PRO A 30 -1.51 -17.03 -3.45
CA PRO A 30 -2.38 -18.14 -3.05
C PRO A 30 -1.76 -19.09 -2.03
N ASN A 31 -0.45 -19.06 -1.84
CA ASN A 31 0.31 -19.74 -0.80
C ASN A 31 1.63 -19.02 -0.53
N LYS A 32 2.35 -19.39 0.53
CA LYS A 32 3.57 -18.69 0.98
C LYS A 32 4.65 -18.58 -0.11
N LYS A 33 4.88 -19.67 -0.89
CA LYS A 33 5.88 -19.70 -1.96
C LYS A 33 5.48 -18.81 -3.11
N LYS A 34 4.25 -18.99 -3.64
CA LYS A 34 3.74 -18.19 -4.77
C LYS A 34 3.59 -16.71 -4.43
N SER A 35 3.17 -16.38 -3.20
CA SER A 35 3.11 -15.01 -2.72
C SER A 35 4.46 -14.29 -2.81
N PHE A 36 5.55 -14.97 -2.42
CA PHE A 36 6.89 -14.41 -2.56
C PHE A 36 7.29 -14.25 -4.04
N GLU A 37 7.00 -15.24 -4.90
CA GLU A 37 7.28 -15.16 -6.34
C GLU A 37 6.51 -14.01 -6.99
N ILE A 38 5.23 -13.82 -6.61
CA ILE A 38 4.39 -12.69 -7.07
C ILE A 38 5.01 -11.36 -6.62
N LEU A 39 5.35 -11.21 -5.33
CA LEU A 39 5.97 -10.00 -4.81
C LEU A 39 7.26 -9.66 -5.57
N LYS A 40 8.12 -10.64 -5.80
CA LYS A 40 9.34 -10.48 -6.60
C LYS A 40 9.03 -10.02 -8.02
N ALA A 41 8.06 -10.65 -8.69
CA ALA A 41 7.70 -10.34 -10.08
C ALA A 41 7.10 -8.94 -10.24
N ILE A 42 6.17 -8.53 -9.37
CA ILE A 42 5.57 -7.19 -9.44
C ILE A 42 6.57 -6.10 -9.05
N SER A 43 7.51 -6.38 -8.15
CA SER A 43 8.51 -5.41 -7.71
C SER A 43 9.46 -4.96 -8.81
N SER A 44 9.64 -5.75 -9.88
CA SER A 44 10.47 -5.34 -11.03
C SER A 44 9.87 -4.16 -11.79
N HIS A 45 8.55 -3.95 -11.70
CA HIS A 45 7.83 -2.87 -12.36
C HIS A 45 7.34 -1.79 -11.39
N ALA A 46 7.24 -2.09 -10.09
CA ALA A 46 6.81 -1.15 -9.07
C ALA A 46 7.96 -0.25 -8.58
N ASP A 47 7.59 0.88 -7.98
CA ASP A 47 8.53 1.75 -7.27
C ASP A 47 8.51 1.48 -5.76
N ILE A 48 7.36 1.08 -5.22
CA ILE A 48 7.13 0.72 -3.82
C ILE A 48 6.19 -0.49 -3.79
N CYS A 49 6.41 -1.43 -2.86
CA CYS A 49 5.56 -2.60 -2.68
C CYS A 49 4.79 -2.53 -1.36
N GLU A 50 3.47 -2.62 -1.41
CA GLU A 50 2.61 -2.78 -0.24
C GLU A 50 2.30 -4.27 -0.06
N ILE A 51 2.52 -4.77 1.14
CA ILE A 51 2.36 -6.19 1.51
C ILE A 51 1.23 -6.28 2.53
N GLY A 52 0.13 -6.88 2.12
CA GLY A 52 -1.06 -7.04 2.96
C GLY A 52 -0.86 -8.07 4.06
N VAL A 53 -1.14 -7.67 5.30
CA VAL A 53 -1.25 -8.56 6.46
C VAL A 53 -2.71 -8.98 6.57
N GLY A 54 -3.01 -10.23 6.19
CA GLY A 54 -4.39 -10.75 6.20
C GLY A 54 -5.02 -10.71 7.59
N HIS A 55 -6.29 -10.29 7.65
CA HIS A 55 -7.10 -10.24 8.86
C HIS A 55 -8.50 -10.78 8.59
N ASN A 56 -9.09 -11.54 9.53
CA ASN A 56 -10.40 -12.16 9.36
C ASN A 56 -11.54 -11.14 9.19
N CYS A 57 -11.45 -10.00 9.87
CA CYS A 57 -12.44 -8.91 9.81
C CYS A 57 -11.88 -7.72 9.02
N ASN A 58 -11.55 -7.91 7.76
CA ASN A 58 -11.01 -6.88 6.89
C ASN A 58 -12.12 -6.08 6.18
N THR A 59 -13.02 -5.50 6.94
CA THR A 59 -14.22 -4.78 6.46
C THR A 59 -13.91 -3.51 5.65
N GLY A 60 -12.73 -2.93 5.84
CA GLY A 60 -12.26 -1.79 5.03
C GLY A 60 -11.78 -2.16 3.62
N ASP A 61 -11.62 -3.45 3.34
CA ASP A 61 -11.12 -3.94 2.05
C ASP A 61 -12.27 -4.27 1.09
N GLY A 62 -12.04 -4.06 -0.21
CA GLY A 62 -12.96 -4.51 -1.25
C GLY A 62 -12.89 -6.03 -1.46
N LYS A 63 -13.97 -6.60 -2.06
CA LYS A 63 -14.13 -8.03 -2.27
C LYS A 63 -12.89 -8.77 -2.80
N GLN A 64 -12.17 -8.20 -3.76
CA GLN A 64 -10.99 -8.85 -4.35
C GLN A 64 -9.86 -9.04 -3.33
N ILE A 65 -9.69 -8.07 -2.42
CA ILE A 65 -8.70 -8.14 -1.35
C ILE A 65 -9.20 -9.07 -0.25
N GLN A 66 -10.50 -9.07 0.07
CA GLN A 66 -11.11 -10.00 1.00
C GLN A 66 -10.93 -11.46 0.55
N ASP A 67 -11.23 -11.76 -0.71
CA ASP A 67 -11.06 -13.09 -1.30
C ASP A 67 -9.57 -13.53 -1.25
N SER A 68 -8.64 -12.62 -1.52
CA SER A 68 -7.20 -12.84 -1.44
C SER A 68 -6.75 -13.14 0.00
N THR A 69 -7.25 -12.35 0.95
CA THR A 69 -7.01 -12.52 2.39
C THR A 69 -7.55 -13.87 2.89
N TYR A 70 -8.77 -14.22 2.49
CA TYR A 70 -9.37 -15.51 2.85
C TYR A 70 -8.52 -16.68 2.37
N ARG A 71 -8.04 -16.67 1.11
CA ARG A 71 -7.15 -17.73 0.61
C ARG A 71 -5.85 -17.82 1.40
N ALA A 72 -5.24 -16.67 1.70
CA ALA A 72 -3.99 -16.62 2.48
C ALA A 72 -4.19 -17.22 3.89
N ILE A 73 -5.26 -16.84 4.59
CA ILE A 73 -5.57 -17.33 5.93
C ILE A 73 -5.91 -18.81 5.91
N LYS A 74 -6.75 -19.27 4.96
CA LYS A 74 -7.08 -20.68 4.77
C LYS A 74 -5.83 -21.53 4.54
N ASN A 75 -4.82 -21.00 3.86
CA ASN A 75 -3.53 -21.65 3.64
C ASN A 75 -2.52 -21.45 4.79
N GLY A 76 -2.99 -21.02 5.95
CA GLY A 76 -2.22 -20.98 7.20
C GLY A 76 -1.13 -19.93 7.25
N ILE A 77 -1.32 -18.77 6.59
CA ILE A 77 -0.39 -17.64 6.75
C ILE A 77 -0.45 -17.10 8.18
N LYS A 78 0.69 -16.83 8.77
CA LYS A 78 0.83 -16.23 10.10
C LYS A 78 1.76 -15.03 10.01
N ILE A 79 1.66 -14.10 10.96
CA ILE A 79 2.48 -12.88 10.98
C ILE A 79 3.98 -13.18 10.91
N LYS A 80 4.46 -14.26 11.55
CA LYS A 80 5.84 -14.72 11.46
C LYS A 80 6.27 -15.10 10.06
N ASP A 81 5.36 -15.64 9.24
CA ASP A 81 5.65 -16.01 7.86
C ASP A 81 5.73 -14.76 6.98
N ILE A 82 4.90 -13.74 7.27
CA ILE A 82 4.94 -12.45 6.58
C ILE A 82 6.29 -11.78 6.81
N PHE A 83 6.79 -11.76 8.04
CA PHE A 83 8.13 -11.24 8.32
C PHE A 83 9.24 -12.01 7.57
N LYS A 84 9.13 -13.35 7.45
CA LYS A 84 10.05 -14.14 6.63
C LYS A 84 9.99 -13.79 5.15
N ILE A 85 8.78 -13.54 4.61
CA ILE A 85 8.58 -13.10 3.22
C ILE A 85 9.26 -11.74 3.01
N VAL A 86 9.03 -10.77 3.92
CA VAL A 86 9.67 -9.45 3.84
C VAL A 86 11.20 -9.56 3.92
N GLU A 87 11.72 -10.30 4.90
CA GLU A 87 13.16 -10.49 5.06
C GLU A 87 13.80 -11.08 3.79
N LYS A 88 13.18 -12.11 3.23
CA LYS A 88 13.63 -12.72 1.98
C LYS A 88 13.55 -11.73 0.80
N PHE A 89 12.50 -10.93 0.75
CA PHE A 89 12.33 -9.89 -0.27
C PHE A 89 13.40 -8.81 -0.17
N LYS A 90 13.71 -8.33 1.02
CA LYS A 90 14.72 -7.28 1.24
C LYS A 90 16.17 -7.74 0.97
N LYS A 91 16.42 -9.06 0.91
CA LYS A 91 17.72 -9.63 0.49
C LYS A 91 17.91 -9.65 -1.04
N ILE A 92 16.86 -9.37 -1.83
CA ILE A 92 16.98 -9.28 -3.30
C ILE A 92 17.79 -8.03 -3.66
N LYS A 93 18.71 -8.16 -4.62
CA LYS A 93 19.47 -7.02 -5.16
C LYS A 93 18.48 -5.95 -5.67
N ASN A 94 18.66 -4.71 -5.24
CA ASN A 94 17.78 -3.58 -5.57
C ASN A 94 16.32 -3.76 -5.13
N ALA A 95 16.08 -4.46 -4.00
CA ALA A 95 14.76 -4.60 -3.44
C ALA A 95 14.08 -3.24 -3.24
N LYS A 96 12.84 -3.15 -3.68
CA LYS A 96 12.05 -1.93 -3.55
C LYS A 96 11.71 -1.64 -2.07
N PRO A 97 11.45 -0.37 -1.72
CA PRO A 97 10.85 -0.07 -0.43
C PRO A 97 9.56 -0.86 -0.25
N CYS A 98 9.32 -1.35 0.97
CA CYS A 98 8.13 -2.11 1.27
C CYS A 98 7.36 -1.53 2.47
N ILE A 99 6.04 -1.55 2.36
CA ILE A 99 5.09 -1.10 3.38
C ILE A 99 4.26 -2.32 3.79
N LEU A 100 4.15 -2.60 5.09
CA LEU A 100 3.14 -3.54 5.58
C LEU A 100 1.83 -2.80 5.81
N MET A 101 0.74 -3.36 5.27
CA MET A 101 -0.61 -2.82 5.44
C MET A 101 -1.50 -3.85 6.14
N GLY A 102 -2.13 -3.46 7.24
CA GLY A 102 -2.98 -4.37 8.01
C GLY A 102 -3.81 -3.66 9.06
N TYR A 103 -4.32 -4.45 10.01
CA TYR A 103 -5.21 -4.02 11.07
C TYR A 103 -4.48 -4.02 12.42
N TYR A 104 -4.86 -3.10 13.30
CA TYR A 104 -4.17 -2.84 14.56
C TYR A 104 -4.21 -4.04 15.52
N ASN A 105 -5.28 -4.84 15.48
CA ASN A 105 -5.36 -6.06 16.29
C ASN A 105 -4.15 -7.00 16.07
N SER A 106 -3.68 -7.14 14.83
CA SER A 106 -2.48 -7.96 14.53
C SER A 106 -1.22 -7.41 15.19
N VAL A 107 -1.11 -6.09 15.31
CA VAL A 107 0.00 -5.41 16.00
C VAL A 107 -0.08 -5.61 17.50
N VAL A 108 -1.27 -5.45 18.08
CA VAL A 108 -1.51 -5.63 19.53
C VAL A 108 -1.22 -7.06 19.96
N GLN A 109 -1.75 -8.05 19.22
CA GLN A 109 -1.51 -9.49 19.50
C GLN A 109 -0.03 -9.88 19.42
N TYR A 110 0.73 -9.27 18.52
CA TYR A 110 2.18 -9.47 18.44
C TYR A 110 2.93 -8.72 19.55
N GLY A 111 2.34 -7.67 20.09
CA GLY A 111 2.91 -6.67 20.99
C GLY A 111 3.59 -5.54 20.23
N GLU A 112 3.07 -4.29 20.35
CA GLU A 112 3.51 -3.13 19.57
C GLU A 112 5.02 -2.96 19.46
N ASN A 113 5.72 -2.97 20.60
CA ASN A 113 7.17 -2.73 20.61
C ASN A 113 7.93 -3.88 19.90
N ARG A 114 7.49 -5.12 20.11
CA ARG A 114 8.07 -6.29 19.42
C ARG A 114 7.79 -6.23 17.93
N PHE A 115 6.58 -5.83 17.54
CA PHE A 115 6.18 -5.70 16.13
C PHE A 115 7.05 -4.65 15.41
N ILE A 116 7.18 -3.44 15.97
CA ILE A 116 7.99 -2.36 15.41
C ILE A 116 9.46 -2.76 15.31
N LYS A 117 10.02 -3.36 16.39
CA LYS A 117 11.39 -3.87 16.39
C LYS A 117 11.60 -4.93 15.30
N LYS A 118 10.63 -5.86 15.14
CA LYS A 118 10.70 -6.89 14.09
C LYS A 118 10.57 -6.28 12.69
N CYS A 119 9.67 -5.33 12.48
CA CYS A 119 9.57 -4.58 11.21
C CYS A 119 10.90 -3.96 10.82
N LYS A 120 11.55 -3.23 11.75
CA LYS A 120 12.88 -2.65 11.53
C LYS A 120 13.92 -3.71 11.17
N GLN A 121 13.96 -4.81 11.92
CA GLN A 121 14.92 -5.91 11.74
C GLN A 121 14.83 -6.53 10.34
N VAL A 122 13.62 -6.75 9.82
CA VAL A 122 13.41 -7.37 8.50
C VAL A 122 13.41 -6.37 7.34
N GLY A 123 13.56 -5.07 7.63
CA GLY A 123 13.69 -4.02 6.62
C GLY A 123 12.37 -3.45 6.09
N VAL A 124 11.29 -3.46 6.88
CA VAL A 124 10.06 -2.74 6.56
C VAL A 124 10.31 -1.23 6.56
N ASP A 125 9.94 -0.54 5.49
CA ASP A 125 10.15 0.89 5.31
C ASP A 125 8.95 1.73 5.80
N GLY A 126 7.75 1.15 5.82
CA GLY A 126 6.54 1.84 6.26
C GLY A 126 5.45 0.91 6.77
N LEU A 127 4.49 1.51 7.49
CA LEU A 127 3.30 0.83 8.03
C LEU A 127 2.04 1.62 7.68
N ILE A 128 1.02 0.91 7.20
CA ILE A 128 -0.37 1.37 7.09
C ILE A 128 -1.21 0.53 8.05
N ILE A 129 -1.81 1.17 9.05
CA ILE A 129 -2.75 0.53 9.98
C ILE A 129 -4.13 1.11 9.72
N VAL A 130 -4.97 0.32 9.08
CA VAL A 130 -6.24 0.79 8.47
C VAL A 130 -7.23 1.31 9.50
N ASP A 131 -7.29 0.67 10.66
CA ASP A 131 -8.21 0.92 11.77
C ASP A 131 -7.59 1.71 12.94
N LEU A 132 -6.44 2.34 12.74
CA LEU A 132 -5.79 3.20 13.73
C LEU A 132 -5.70 4.66 13.21
N PRO A 133 -6.81 5.44 13.29
CA PRO A 133 -6.87 6.78 12.73
C PRO A 133 -6.15 7.83 13.61
N TRP A 134 -5.97 9.02 13.08
CA TRP A 134 -5.57 10.18 13.86
C TRP A 134 -6.77 10.69 14.72
N PRO A 135 -6.60 11.06 16.01
CA PRO A 135 -5.34 11.25 16.73
C PRO A 135 -4.82 10.01 17.48
N GLU A 136 -5.56 8.91 17.54
CA GLU A 136 -5.27 7.69 18.30
C GLU A 136 -3.92 7.08 17.93
N ASN A 137 -3.53 7.21 16.65
CA ASN A 137 -2.24 6.70 16.16
C ASN A 137 -1.00 7.47 16.61
N LYS A 138 -1.12 8.63 17.28
CA LYS A 138 0.02 9.51 17.57
C LYS A 138 1.17 8.81 18.30
N ASN A 139 0.84 8.03 19.33
CA ASN A 139 1.87 7.33 20.10
C ASN A 139 2.55 6.24 19.27
N PHE A 140 1.77 5.44 18.53
CA PHE A 140 2.28 4.42 17.65
C PHE A 140 3.14 5.01 16.52
N SER A 141 2.68 6.08 15.89
CA SER A 141 3.41 6.83 14.86
C SER A 141 4.76 7.37 15.37
N LYS A 142 4.80 7.92 16.61
CA LYS A 142 6.06 8.36 17.24
C LYS A 142 7.03 7.18 17.45
N LYS A 143 6.54 6.02 17.89
CA LYS A 143 7.35 4.79 18.03
C LYS A 143 7.92 4.34 16.67
N CYS A 144 7.10 4.37 15.62
CA CYS A 144 7.53 4.07 14.25
C CYS A 144 8.66 5.01 13.82
N LYS A 145 8.49 6.32 14.00
CA LYS A 145 9.50 7.34 13.64
C LYS A 145 10.83 7.12 14.34
N LYS A 146 10.81 6.82 15.65
CA LYS A 146 12.03 6.49 16.42
C LYS A 146 12.77 5.27 15.87
N ASN A 147 12.06 4.36 15.18
CA ASN A 147 12.61 3.17 14.55
C ASN A 147 12.88 3.33 13.04
N SER A 148 12.82 4.56 12.51
CA SER A 148 13.01 4.86 11.08
C SER A 148 11.99 4.18 10.16
N ILE A 149 10.79 3.90 10.67
CA ILE A 149 9.66 3.34 9.93
C ILE A 149 8.66 4.48 9.66
N ASN A 150 8.27 4.65 8.41
CA ASN A 150 7.22 5.59 8.05
C ASN A 150 5.85 5.08 8.50
N PHE A 151 5.15 5.81 9.37
CA PHE A 151 3.74 5.59 9.61
C PHE A 151 2.93 6.40 8.60
N VAL A 152 2.20 5.72 7.74
CA VAL A 152 1.44 6.34 6.65
C VAL A 152 0.06 6.72 7.16
N GLN A 153 -0.25 8.02 7.12
CA GLN A 153 -1.56 8.53 7.51
C GLN A 153 -2.57 8.34 6.39
N LEU A 154 -3.79 7.94 6.77
CA LEU A 154 -4.92 7.79 5.86
C LEU A 154 -5.80 9.04 5.91
N VAL A 155 -6.22 9.52 4.74
CA VAL A 155 -7.20 10.60 4.59
C VAL A 155 -8.21 10.23 3.52
N SER A 156 -9.43 10.77 3.63
CA SER A 156 -10.56 10.49 2.73
C SER A 156 -11.22 11.79 2.26
N PRO A 157 -12.11 11.75 1.27
CA PRO A 157 -12.89 12.91 0.85
C PRO A 157 -13.67 13.56 1.99
N THR A 158 -14.13 12.76 2.95
CA THR A 158 -14.92 13.21 4.11
C THR A 158 -14.08 13.80 5.25
N THR A 159 -12.73 13.71 5.16
CA THR A 159 -11.86 14.31 6.19
C THR A 159 -12.01 15.83 6.18
N SER A 160 -12.46 16.43 7.29
CA SER A 160 -12.65 17.88 7.43
C SER A 160 -11.33 18.65 7.22
N ASN A 161 -11.40 19.92 6.84
CA ASN A 161 -10.21 20.75 6.62
C ASN A 161 -9.36 20.90 7.91
N TYR A 162 -10.01 21.03 9.06
CA TYR A 162 -9.33 21.10 10.35
C TYR A 162 -8.53 19.82 10.62
N ARG A 163 -9.19 18.65 10.52
CA ARG A 163 -8.56 17.34 10.73
C ARG A 163 -7.45 17.08 9.70
N MET A 164 -7.68 17.44 8.44
CA MET A 164 -6.70 17.32 7.37
C MET A 164 -5.40 18.06 7.67
N LYS A 165 -5.49 19.33 8.11
CA LYS A 165 -4.31 20.12 8.50
C LYS A 165 -3.51 19.46 9.61
N LYS A 166 -4.17 18.89 10.62
CA LYS A 166 -3.52 18.21 11.74
C LYS A 166 -2.84 16.91 11.28
N ILE A 167 -3.54 16.09 10.49
CA ILE A 167 -3.00 14.84 9.93
C ILE A 167 -1.77 15.13 9.06
N VAL A 168 -1.83 16.11 8.16
CA VAL A 168 -0.70 16.48 7.28
C VAL A 168 0.50 16.97 8.08
N LYS A 169 0.27 17.76 9.14
CA LYS A 169 1.33 18.23 10.05
C LYS A 169 2.03 17.05 10.76
N ASP A 170 1.26 16.10 11.28
CA ASP A 170 1.76 14.96 12.05
C ASP A 170 2.26 13.79 11.16
N SER A 171 2.02 13.84 9.82
CA SER A 171 2.41 12.79 8.91
C SER A 171 3.93 12.73 8.70
N HIS A 172 4.43 11.53 8.38
CA HIS A 172 5.80 11.32 7.91
C HIS A 172 5.93 11.71 6.42
N ASP A 173 6.65 10.93 5.62
CA ASP A 173 6.94 11.25 4.22
C ASP A 173 5.75 11.06 3.27
N MET A 174 4.83 10.14 3.62
CA MET A 174 3.75 9.70 2.74
C MET A 174 2.39 9.82 3.43
N ILE A 175 1.40 10.26 2.66
CA ILE A 175 -0.02 10.26 3.02
C ILE A 175 -0.78 9.44 1.98
N TYR A 176 -1.66 8.58 2.44
CA TYR A 176 -2.51 7.75 1.59
C TYR A 176 -3.91 8.37 1.49
N TYR A 177 -4.29 8.82 0.30
CA TYR A 177 -5.62 9.32 0.03
C TYR A 177 -6.52 8.21 -0.50
N ILE A 178 -7.53 7.85 0.30
CA ILE A 178 -8.56 6.88 -0.06
C ILE A 178 -9.58 7.60 -0.94
N SER A 179 -9.57 7.33 -2.25
CA SER A 179 -10.35 8.10 -3.22
C SER A 179 -11.82 7.66 -3.38
N MET A 180 -12.26 6.66 -2.61
CA MET A 180 -13.63 6.14 -2.68
C MET A 180 -14.42 6.40 -1.39
N LEU A 181 -15.72 6.67 -1.54
CA LEU A 181 -16.68 6.82 -0.45
C LEU A 181 -17.55 5.56 -0.26
N SER A 182 -17.22 4.43 -0.89
CA SER A 182 -18.10 3.26 -0.84
C SER A 182 -17.60 2.23 0.16
N THR A 183 -18.43 1.96 1.14
CA THR A 183 -18.51 0.66 1.79
C THR A 183 -19.08 -0.35 0.80
N THR A 184 -18.45 -1.52 0.70
CA THR A 184 -18.95 -2.79 0.12
C THR A 184 -20.13 -2.67 -0.88
N GLY A 185 -19.84 -2.66 -2.17
CA GLY A 185 -20.82 -2.89 -3.24
C GLY A 185 -21.38 -1.66 -3.95
N GLY A 186 -21.16 -0.46 -3.47
CA GLY A 186 -21.61 0.79 -4.07
C GLY A 186 -20.71 1.27 -5.22
N LYS A 187 -21.28 1.42 -6.41
CA LYS A 187 -20.61 1.94 -7.62
C LYS A 187 -20.52 3.48 -7.64
N LEU A 188 -20.20 4.15 -6.56
CA LEU A 188 -19.90 5.57 -6.65
C LEU A 188 -18.49 5.76 -7.23
N LYS A 189 -18.41 5.85 -8.53
CA LYS A 189 -17.21 6.18 -9.28
C LYS A 189 -16.88 7.64 -9.05
N VAL A 190 -15.94 7.92 -8.17
CA VAL A 190 -15.36 9.26 -8.06
C VAL A 190 -14.61 9.58 -9.35
N SER A 191 -14.90 10.73 -9.96
CA SER A 191 -14.25 11.14 -11.21
C SER A 191 -12.77 11.47 -10.96
N SER A 192 -11.93 11.29 -11.99
CA SER A 192 -10.52 11.72 -11.91
C SER A 192 -10.37 13.21 -11.56
N LYS A 193 -11.31 14.05 -11.99
CA LYS A 193 -11.37 15.51 -11.68
C LYS A 193 -11.54 15.72 -10.17
N GLU A 194 -12.42 14.98 -9.54
CA GLU A 194 -12.67 15.08 -8.09
C GLU A 194 -11.49 14.53 -7.29
N ILE A 195 -10.89 13.43 -7.73
CA ILE A 195 -9.66 12.89 -7.13
C ILE A 195 -8.55 13.94 -7.14
N LEU A 196 -8.31 14.58 -8.29
CA LEU A 196 -7.32 15.65 -8.43
C LEU A 196 -7.65 16.88 -7.58
N LYS A 197 -8.93 17.26 -7.45
CA LYS A 197 -9.38 18.35 -6.56
C LYS A 197 -8.97 18.07 -5.11
N ASN A 198 -9.23 16.85 -4.61
CA ASN A 198 -8.86 16.48 -3.24
C ASN A 198 -7.35 16.32 -3.07
N TYR A 199 -6.63 15.76 -4.05
CA TYR A 199 -5.17 15.72 -4.06
C TYR A 199 -4.58 17.13 -3.90
N ASN A 200 -5.05 18.09 -4.72
CA ASN A 200 -4.60 19.48 -4.65
C ASN A 200 -4.96 20.15 -3.32
N ARG A 201 -6.11 19.81 -2.73
CA ARG A 201 -6.50 20.28 -1.39
C ARG A 201 -5.48 19.85 -0.32
N ILE A 202 -4.98 18.61 -0.37
CA ILE A 202 -3.96 18.12 0.56
C ILE A 202 -2.60 18.78 0.25
N LYS A 203 -2.21 18.88 -1.01
CA LYS A 203 -0.94 19.54 -1.44
C LYS A 203 -0.87 21.00 -1.05
N LYS A 204 -1.99 21.73 -1.01
CA LYS A 204 -2.03 23.13 -0.53
C LYS A 204 -1.61 23.28 0.92
N ILE A 205 -1.81 22.26 1.76
CA ILE A 205 -1.41 22.27 3.17
C ILE A 205 0.11 22.08 3.30
N ASN A 206 0.67 21.13 2.55
CA ASN A 206 2.11 20.91 2.52
C ASN A 206 2.54 20.27 1.18
N LYS A 207 3.22 21.07 0.35
CA LYS A 207 3.69 20.66 -0.98
C LYS A 207 4.77 19.57 -0.95
N LEU A 208 5.49 19.43 0.17
CA LEU A 208 6.60 18.48 0.30
C LEU A 208 6.13 17.04 0.62
N LYS A 209 4.88 16.87 1.08
CA LYS A 209 4.35 15.54 1.37
C LYS A 209 4.06 14.76 0.08
N ASN A 210 4.43 13.48 0.09
CA ASN A 210 4.09 12.57 -1.01
C ASN A 210 2.69 12.02 -0.78
N ILE A 211 1.77 12.32 -1.69
CA ILE A 211 0.37 11.90 -1.59
C ILE A 211 0.13 10.81 -2.61
N VAL A 212 -0.19 9.62 -2.14
CA VAL A 212 -0.56 8.50 -2.99
C VAL A 212 -2.06 8.32 -3.03
N ILE A 213 -2.57 7.94 -4.19
CA ILE A 213 -3.99 7.70 -4.40
C ILE A 213 -4.21 6.20 -4.46
N GLY A 214 -4.98 5.70 -3.50
CA GLY A 214 -5.48 4.33 -3.48
C GLY A 214 -6.96 4.26 -3.83
N PHE A 215 -7.40 3.07 -4.22
CA PHE A 215 -8.74 2.74 -4.68
C PHE A 215 -9.11 3.29 -6.07
N GLY A 216 -9.83 2.46 -6.84
CA GLY A 216 -10.35 2.84 -8.15
C GLY A 216 -9.29 2.99 -9.25
N ILE A 217 -8.02 2.73 -8.98
CA ILE A 217 -6.96 2.77 -9.97
C ILE A 217 -7.03 1.54 -10.86
N THR A 218 -7.31 1.78 -12.12
CA THR A 218 -7.44 0.74 -13.16
C THR A 218 -6.65 1.15 -14.40
N SER A 219 -6.54 0.24 -15.37
CA SER A 219 -5.92 0.55 -16.66
C SER A 219 -6.63 1.68 -17.44
N LYS A 220 -7.90 1.99 -17.08
CA LYS A 220 -8.68 3.08 -17.70
C LYS A 220 -8.45 4.44 -17.01
N THR A 221 -8.27 4.45 -15.69
CA THR A 221 -8.17 5.68 -14.90
C THR A 221 -6.72 6.12 -14.63
N ILE A 222 -5.76 5.22 -14.69
CA ILE A 222 -4.37 5.48 -14.29
C ILE A 222 -3.73 6.61 -15.11
N ALA A 223 -4.00 6.67 -16.41
CA ALA A 223 -3.42 7.68 -17.31
C ALA A 223 -3.91 9.11 -17.00
N SER A 224 -5.17 9.27 -16.54
CA SER A 224 -5.72 10.59 -16.19
C SER A 224 -5.19 11.14 -14.85
N LEU A 225 -4.46 10.32 -14.09
CA LEU A 225 -3.91 10.66 -12.78
C LEU A 225 -2.39 10.80 -12.77
N LYS A 226 -1.73 11.00 -13.93
CA LYS A 226 -0.26 11.12 -14.02
C LYS A 226 0.34 12.29 -13.22
N LYS A 227 -0.45 13.29 -12.86
CA LYS A 227 0.00 14.52 -12.16
C LYS A 227 0.08 14.39 -10.64
N VAL A 228 -0.15 13.20 -10.07
CA VAL A 228 -0.06 12.96 -8.63
C VAL A 228 1.30 12.39 -8.22
N ASP A 229 1.60 12.35 -6.92
CA ASP A 229 2.90 11.81 -6.47
C ASP A 229 2.98 10.28 -6.60
N GLY A 230 1.86 9.56 -6.42
CA GLY A 230 1.85 8.11 -6.54
C GLY A 230 0.46 7.51 -6.68
N LEU A 231 0.40 6.32 -7.27
CA LEU A 231 -0.82 5.58 -7.57
C LEU A 231 -0.69 4.16 -7.05
N VAL A 232 -1.71 3.68 -6.31
CA VAL A 232 -1.71 2.33 -5.72
C VAL A 232 -2.62 1.41 -6.52
N VAL A 233 -2.09 0.26 -6.92
CA VAL A 233 -2.82 -0.81 -7.61
C VAL A 233 -2.83 -2.06 -6.73
N GLY A 234 -3.99 -2.39 -6.19
CA GLY A 234 -4.18 -3.56 -5.33
C GLY A 234 -5.25 -4.51 -5.87
N SER A 235 -6.51 -4.05 -5.91
CA SER A 235 -7.65 -4.90 -6.30
C SER A 235 -7.49 -5.56 -7.67
N ALA A 236 -6.84 -4.88 -8.63
CA ALA A 236 -6.59 -5.45 -9.95
C ALA A 236 -5.59 -6.63 -9.88
N ILE A 237 -4.57 -6.53 -9.01
CA ILE A 237 -3.59 -7.61 -8.79
C ILE A 237 -4.27 -8.79 -8.11
N CYS A 238 -5.01 -8.57 -7.01
CA CYS A 238 -5.76 -9.63 -6.31
C CYS A 238 -6.78 -10.32 -7.23
N LYS A 239 -7.49 -9.54 -8.06
CA LYS A 239 -8.42 -10.07 -9.07
C LYS A 239 -7.71 -10.97 -10.08
N GLU A 240 -6.54 -10.57 -10.56
CA GLU A 240 -5.79 -11.36 -11.53
C GLU A 240 -5.24 -12.66 -10.91
N ILE A 241 -4.82 -12.62 -9.63
CA ILE A 241 -4.46 -13.85 -8.91
C ILE A 241 -5.65 -14.80 -8.91
N SER A 242 -6.84 -14.33 -8.49
CA SER A 242 -8.07 -15.14 -8.47
C SER A 242 -8.41 -15.72 -9.84
N LYS A 243 -8.37 -14.87 -10.89
CA LYS A 243 -8.64 -15.29 -12.27
C LYS A 243 -7.65 -16.35 -12.75
N SER A 244 -6.37 -16.16 -12.47
CA SER A 244 -5.31 -17.12 -12.85
C SER A 244 -5.52 -18.48 -12.19
N LEU A 245 -5.93 -18.49 -10.91
CA LEU A 245 -6.22 -19.73 -10.19
C LEU A 245 -7.43 -20.48 -10.78
N ILE A 246 -8.53 -19.77 -11.05
CA ILE A 246 -9.72 -20.33 -11.67
C ILE A 246 -9.39 -20.94 -13.03
N ASN A 247 -8.60 -20.25 -13.83
CA ASN A 247 -8.24 -20.70 -15.19
C ASN A 247 -7.01 -21.64 -15.20
N ARG A 248 -6.52 -22.09 -14.05
CA ARG A 248 -5.32 -22.94 -13.92
C ARG A 248 -4.07 -22.37 -14.61
N GLN A 249 -3.96 -21.04 -14.63
CA GLN A 249 -2.84 -20.30 -15.21
C GLN A 249 -1.83 -19.90 -14.13
N ASN A 250 -0.61 -19.50 -14.55
CA ASN A 250 0.42 -19.03 -13.61
C ASN A 250 0.13 -17.58 -13.16
N PRO A 251 -0.25 -17.35 -11.89
CA PRO A 251 -0.55 -16.01 -11.39
C PRO A 251 0.67 -15.09 -11.40
N VAL A 252 1.88 -15.60 -11.23
CA VAL A 252 3.12 -14.81 -11.21
C VAL A 252 3.32 -14.09 -12.54
N THR A 253 3.22 -14.83 -13.64
CA THR A 253 3.37 -14.28 -14.99
C THR A 253 2.27 -13.28 -15.32
N ASN A 254 1.02 -13.61 -14.98
CA ASN A 254 -0.15 -12.78 -15.33
C ASN A 254 -0.15 -11.46 -14.55
N VAL A 255 0.14 -11.47 -13.24
CA VAL A 255 0.22 -10.22 -12.46
C VAL A 255 1.41 -9.36 -12.89
N SER A 256 2.56 -9.95 -13.20
CA SER A 256 3.71 -9.22 -13.75
C SER A 256 3.35 -8.48 -15.04
N LYS A 257 2.67 -9.15 -15.97
CA LYS A 257 2.17 -8.54 -17.24
C LYS A 257 1.23 -7.36 -16.98
N ILE A 258 0.31 -7.48 -16.01
CA ILE A 258 -0.62 -6.39 -15.69
C ILE A 258 0.13 -5.20 -15.10
N VAL A 259 1.04 -5.42 -14.14
CA VAL A 259 1.79 -4.33 -13.50
C VAL A 259 2.70 -3.64 -14.52
N SER A 260 3.37 -4.39 -15.40
CA SER A 260 4.17 -3.84 -16.49
C SER A 260 3.33 -2.93 -17.42
N LYS A 261 2.15 -3.41 -17.85
CA LYS A 261 1.22 -2.59 -18.66
C LYS A 261 0.77 -1.31 -17.95
N LEU A 262 0.54 -1.35 -16.63
CA LEU A 262 0.17 -0.18 -15.86
C LEU A 262 1.35 0.80 -15.71
N LYS A 263 2.56 0.28 -15.49
CA LYS A 263 3.79 1.08 -15.44
C LYS A 263 3.98 1.87 -16.75
N ASN A 264 3.90 1.20 -17.89
CA ASN A 264 4.06 1.84 -19.21
C ASN A 264 3.02 2.95 -19.47
N LYS A 265 1.85 2.90 -18.82
CA LYS A 265 0.83 3.95 -18.96
C LYS A 265 1.15 5.23 -18.18
N ILE A 266 2.06 5.18 -17.21
CA ILE A 266 2.43 6.31 -16.37
C ILE A 266 3.88 6.77 -16.52
N SER A 267 4.66 6.03 -17.25
CA SER A 267 6.01 6.41 -17.71
C SER A 267 5.94 7.39 -18.86
#